data_05d5a877666fa46597bd635491d33e88
#
_entry.id   05d5a877666fa46597bd635491d33e88
#
_cell.length_a   1.000
_cell.length_b   1.000
_cell.length_c   1.000
_cell.angle_alpha   90.00
_cell.angle_beta   90.00
_cell.angle_gamma   90.00
#
_symmetry.space_group_name_H-M   'P 1'
#
loop_
_entity.id
_entity.type
_entity.pdbx_description
1 polymer ?
#
loop_
_entity_poly.entity_id
_entity_poly.type
_entity_poly.pdbx_seq_one_letter_code
_entity_poly.pdbx_strand_id
1 'polypeptide(L)'
;MKTRAEYSIANRIHWNEVASVHQKKYVNNLIHLIADENFTTFDFVEKKLFQQIKLSGKSVAQINCNNARELISVKRAGASRCVGFDISDEFIKQGEALKQAAGVDIELVCTDIYELGDHYDNQFDLLYITIGVLGWLPDLETFFAILVRLLKPGGQILIYESHPVLELFEEDSGGTIRNDYFNKKPYFEEEVSDYFNPEAVIKSPSYWFHHRLADIFGSLITHDFNIIHFDEYAHDISNRAAFLSEQENCPPMCFSLIAKNTQ
;
A
#
# COMPACT_ATOMS: atom_id res chain seq x y z
N MET A 1 7.40 -21.61 12.60
CA MET A 1 6.88 -20.42 11.91
C MET A 1 5.98 -19.67 12.88
N LYS A 2 5.98 -18.33 12.84
CA LYS A 2 5.04 -17.49 13.61
C LYS A 2 3.64 -17.66 13.04
N THR A 3 2.63 -17.36 13.83
CA THR A 3 1.25 -17.21 13.38
C THR A 3 1.06 -15.89 12.64
N ARG A 4 -0.02 -15.74 11.87
CA ARG A 4 -0.38 -14.48 11.22
C ARG A 4 -0.42 -13.32 12.20
N ALA A 5 -1.08 -13.48 13.35
CA ALA A 5 -1.16 -12.46 14.39
C ALA A 5 0.22 -12.07 14.96
N GLU A 6 1.14 -13.01 15.12
CA GLU A 6 2.50 -12.71 15.60
C GLU A 6 3.29 -11.90 14.56
N TYR A 7 3.08 -12.12 13.26
CA TYR A 7 3.67 -11.29 12.20
C TYR A 7 3.06 -9.88 12.21
N SER A 8 1.74 -9.77 12.27
CA SER A 8 1.04 -8.48 12.34
C SER A 8 1.51 -7.64 13.53
N ILE A 9 1.62 -8.24 14.71
CA ILE A 9 2.10 -7.55 15.91
C ILE A 9 3.54 -7.05 15.74
N ALA A 10 4.44 -7.88 15.20
CA ALA A 10 5.83 -7.47 14.97
C ALA A 10 5.91 -6.31 13.98
N ASN A 11 5.20 -6.41 12.85
CA ASN A 11 5.16 -5.36 11.82
C ASN A 11 4.50 -4.08 12.34
N ARG A 12 3.48 -4.16 13.21
CA ARG A 12 2.91 -2.97 13.88
C ARG A 12 3.95 -2.24 14.72
N ILE A 13 4.72 -2.96 15.54
CA ILE A 13 5.77 -2.36 16.38
C ILE A 13 6.80 -1.68 15.49
N HIS A 14 7.22 -2.34 14.42
CA HIS A 14 8.16 -1.79 13.44
C HIS A 14 7.62 -0.48 12.83
N TRP A 15 6.39 -0.48 12.31
CA TRP A 15 5.79 0.68 11.68
C TRP A 15 5.54 1.85 12.65
N ASN A 16 5.28 1.58 13.91
CA ASN A 16 5.21 2.62 14.95
C ASN A 16 6.57 3.30 15.19
N GLU A 17 7.67 2.54 15.14
CA GLU A 17 9.01 3.10 15.23
C GLU A 17 9.35 3.94 14.00
N VAL A 18 9.07 3.41 12.79
CA VAL A 18 9.21 4.13 11.50
C VAL A 18 8.44 5.44 11.52
N ALA A 19 7.20 5.44 11.97
CA ALA A 19 6.37 6.64 12.06
C ALA A 19 7.05 7.75 12.90
N SER A 20 7.71 7.38 13.98
CA SER A 20 8.43 8.33 14.83
C SER A 20 9.62 9.00 14.12
N VAL A 21 10.30 8.27 13.24
CA VAL A 21 11.38 8.79 12.38
C VAL A 21 10.82 9.72 11.32
N HIS A 22 9.75 9.30 10.63
CA HIS A 22 9.07 10.07 9.60
C HIS A 22 8.50 11.39 10.12
N GLN A 23 7.97 11.42 11.35
CA GLN A 23 7.46 12.64 11.98
C GLN A 23 8.50 13.75 12.00
N LYS A 24 9.74 13.42 12.35
CA LYS A 24 10.83 14.39 12.50
C LYS A 24 11.34 14.90 11.16
N LYS A 25 11.43 14.05 10.16
CA LYS A 25 12.11 14.34 8.90
C LYS A 25 11.16 14.81 7.78
N TYR A 26 9.94 14.27 7.74
CA TYR A 26 9.07 14.38 6.58
C TYR A 26 7.68 14.96 6.89
N VAL A 27 7.00 14.49 7.93
CA VAL A 27 5.58 14.81 8.16
C VAL A 27 5.36 16.30 8.42
N ASN A 28 6.27 16.96 9.12
CA ASN A 28 6.15 18.40 9.38
C ASN A 28 6.15 19.23 8.08
N ASN A 29 6.95 18.85 7.09
CA ASN A 29 6.91 19.48 5.77
C ASN A 29 5.65 19.11 4.99
N LEU A 30 5.23 17.86 5.07
CA LEU A 30 4.01 17.39 4.40
C LEU A 30 2.76 18.11 4.91
N ILE A 31 2.67 18.45 6.19
CA ILE A 31 1.57 19.25 6.76
C ILE A 31 1.43 20.59 6.03
N HIS A 32 2.54 21.27 5.73
CA HIS A 32 2.51 22.53 4.98
C HIS A 32 2.10 22.33 3.53
N LEU A 33 2.61 21.29 2.87
CA LEU A 33 2.26 20.99 1.49
C LEU A 33 0.78 20.60 1.33
N ILE A 34 0.27 19.76 2.23
CA ILE A 34 -1.09 19.25 2.15
C ILE A 34 -2.15 20.30 2.51
N ALA A 35 -1.76 21.40 3.14
CA ALA A 35 -2.63 22.54 3.38
C ALA A 35 -3.02 23.27 2.07
N ASP A 36 -2.21 23.17 1.02
CA ASP A 36 -2.60 23.63 -0.33
C ASP A 36 -3.66 22.68 -0.92
N GLU A 37 -4.82 23.22 -1.26
CA GLU A 37 -5.94 22.44 -1.83
C GLU A 37 -5.59 21.79 -3.18
N ASN A 38 -4.61 22.32 -3.91
CA ASN A 38 -4.15 21.80 -5.19
C ASN A 38 -3.08 20.72 -5.05
N PHE A 39 -2.53 20.52 -3.84
CA PHE A 39 -1.55 19.48 -3.61
C PHE A 39 -2.17 18.10 -3.77
N THR A 40 -1.49 17.25 -4.52
CA THR A 40 -1.84 15.84 -4.72
C THR A 40 -0.58 14.98 -4.67
N THR A 41 -0.72 13.78 -4.13
CA THR A 41 0.31 12.75 -4.12
C THR A 41 0.34 11.93 -5.41
N PHE A 42 -0.72 12.05 -6.24
CA PHE A 42 -0.86 11.21 -7.43
C PHE A 42 0.20 11.48 -8.47
N ASP A 43 0.87 10.44 -8.90
CA ASP A 43 1.71 10.45 -10.07
C ASP A 43 0.90 10.43 -11.39
N PHE A 44 1.58 10.24 -12.52
CA PHE A 44 0.92 10.22 -13.83
C PHE A 44 0.08 8.95 -14.06
N VAL A 45 0.47 7.80 -13.44
CA VAL A 45 -0.25 6.53 -13.55
C VAL A 45 -1.55 6.62 -12.75
N GLU A 46 -1.47 7.03 -11.48
CA GLU A 46 -2.63 7.18 -10.62
C GLU A 46 -3.65 8.18 -11.18
N LYS A 47 -3.18 9.32 -11.71
CA LYS A 47 -4.05 10.31 -12.37
C LYS A 47 -4.83 9.69 -13.52
N LYS A 48 -4.17 8.89 -14.38
CA LYS A 48 -4.82 8.19 -15.50
C LYS A 48 -5.84 7.15 -15.01
N LEU A 49 -5.46 6.35 -14.03
CA LEU A 49 -6.32 5.28 -13.49
C LEU A 49 -7.56 5.86 -12.79
N PHE A 50 -7.40 6.88 -11.96
CA PHE A 50 -8.53 7.52 -11.30
C PHE A 50 -9.46 8.27 -12.24
N GLN A 51 -8.96 8.79 -13.37
CA GLN A 51 -9.82 9.31 -14.44
C GLN A 51 -10.68 8.20 -15.08
N GLN A 52 -10.11 6.99 -15.30
CA GLN A 52 -10.86 5.83 -15.81
C GLN A 52 -11.91 5.33 -14.81
N ILE A 53 -11.54 5.23 -13.52
CA ILE A 53 -12.41 4.77 -12.44
C ILE A 53 -13.53 5.77 -12.15
N LYS A 54 -13.30 7.08 -12.36
CA LYS A 54 -14.23 8.18 -12.07
C LYS A 54 -14.61 8.22 -10.59
N LEU A 55 -13.74 8.81 -9.78
CA LEU A 55 -13.87 8.86 -8.30
C LEU A 55 -15.11 9.62 -7.81
N SER A 56 -15.64 10.55 -8.61
CA SER A 56 -16.76 11.41 -8.18
C SER A 56 -17.95 10.60 -7.66
N GLY A 57 -18.33 10.87 -6.43
CA GLY A 57 -19.45 10.23 -5.74
C GLY A 57 -19.18 8.83 -5.18
N LYS A 58 -18.01 8.23 -5.43
CA LYS A 58 -17.68 6.90 -4.93
C LYS A 58 -17.32 6.90 -3.44
N SER A 59 -17.63 5.79 -2.78
CA SER A 59 -17.06 5.42 -1.48
C SER A 59 -15.76 4.63 -1.69
N VAL A 60 -14.68 5.09 -1.10
CA VAL A 60 -13.33 4.53 -1.29
C VAL A 60 -12.74 4.13 0.05
N ALA A 61 -12.15 2.94 0.13
CA ALA A 61 -11.27 2.60 1.24
C ALA A 61 -9.83 2.45 0.76
N GLN A 62 -8.88 3.01 1.50
CA GLN A 62 -7.45 2.73 1.34
C GLN A 62 -7.02 1.71 2.39
N ILE A 63 -6.45 0.60 1.93
CA ILE A 63 -6.01 -0.49 2.78
C ILE A 63 -4.53 -0.29 3.11
N ASN A 64 -4.16 -0.42 4.38
CA ASN A 64 -2.84 -0.10 4.93
C ASN A 64 -2.41 1.31 4.50
N CYS A 65 -3.24 2.29 4.92
CA CYS A 65 -3.18 3.66 4.40
C CYS A 65 -2.02 4.50 4.94
N ASN A 66 -1.19 3.96 5.83
CA ASN A 66 -0.11 4.71 6.46
C ASN A 66 -0.67 6.00 7.10
N ASN A 67 -0.13 7.17 6.80
CA ASN A 67 -0.66 8.47 7.25
C ASN A 67 -1.75 9.06 6.34
N ALA A 68 -2.33 8.27 5.47
CA ALA A 68 -3.48 8.60 4.61
C ALA A 68 -3.27 9.79 3.65
N ARG A 69 -2.04 10.19 3.33
CA ARG A 69 -1.77 11.29 2.39
C ARG A 69 -2.34 11.05 1.00
N GLU A 70 -2.31 9.79 0.53
CA GLU A 70 -2.92 9.39 -0.74
C GLU A 70 -4.45 9.43 -0.64
N LEU A 71 -5.03 9.00 0.47
CA LEU A 71 -6.48 9.03 0.69
C LEU A 71 -7.03 10.47 0.71
N ILE A 72 -6.26 11.42 1.24
CA ILE A 72 -6.58 12.85 1.17
C ILE A 72 -6.67 13.32 -0.29
N SER A 73 -5.73 12.88 -1.14
CA SER A 73 -5.76 13.17 -2.58
C SER A 73 -6.97 12.53 -3.27
N VAL A 74 -7.34 11.30 -2.90
CA VAL A 74 -8.57 10.61 -3.36
C VAL A 74 -9.82 11.39 -2.97
N LYS A 75 -9.89 11.89 -1.74
CA LYS A 75 -11.01 12.73 -1.27
C LYS A 75 -11.15 14.00 -2.09
N ARG A 76 -10.03 14.69 -2.33
CA ARG A 76 -9.98 15.92 -3.16
C ARG A 76 -10.34 15.67 -4.62
N ALA A 77 -10.05 14.47 -5.13
CA ALA A 77 -10.44 14.06 -6.49
C ALA A 77 -11.94 13.75 -6.63
N GLY A 78 -12.75 13.94 -5.58
CA GLY A 78 -14.20 13.90 -5.62
C GLY A 78 -14.87 12.67 -5.02
N ALA A 79 -14.13 11.80 -4.35
CA ALA A 79 -14.74 10.67 -3.61
C ALA A 79 -15.69 11.20 -2.52
N SER A 80 -16.89 10.63 -2.44
CA SER A 80 -17.93 11.07 -1.49
C SER A 80 -17.60 10.67 -0.06
N ARG A 81 -17.13 9.43 0.13
CA ARG A 81 -16.66 8.88 1.42
C ARG A 81 -15.27 8.26 1.24
N CYS A 82 -14.39 8.52 2.20
CA CYS A 82 -13.07 7.94 2.25
C CYS A 82 -12.81 7.36 3.64
N VAL A 83 -12.34 6.10 3.69
CA VAL A 83 -11.96 5.41 4.91
C VAL A 83 -10.55 4.86 4.73
N GLY A 84 -9.65 5.13 5.67
CA GLY A 84 -8.30 4.57 5.71
C GLY A 84 -8.16 3.56 6.85
N PHE A 85 -7.64 2.39 6.55
CA PHE A 85 -7.32 1.35 7.54
C PHE A 85 -5.81 1.21 7.64
N ASP A 86 -5.26 1.26 8.85
CA ASP A 86 -3.86 0.96 9.10
C ASP A 86 -3.67 0.32 10.47
N ILE A 87 -2.69 -0.55 10.62
CA ILE A 87 -2.39 -1.22 11.88
C ILE A 87 -1.60 -0.33 12.84
N SER A 88 -0.87 0.67 12.32
CA SER A 88 -0.01 1.58 13.10
C SER A 88 -0.82 2.72 13.70
N ASP A 89 -0.96 2.75 15.01
CA ASP A 89 -1.60 3.85 15.71
C ASP A 89 -0.82 5.17 15.59
N GLU A 90 0.49 5.11 15.42
CA GLU A 90 1.31 6.31 15.21
C GLU A 90 1.10 6.91 13.81
N PHE A 91 0.97 6.09 12.75
CA PHE A 91 0.61 6.59 11.43
C PHE A 91 -0.82 7.14 11.39
N ILE A 92 -1.75 6.50 12.06
CA ILE A 92 -3.13 7.04 12.17
C ILE A 92 -3.12 8.42 12.86
N LYS A 93 -2.33 8.62 13.93
CA LYS A 93 -2.17 9.95 14.55
C LYS A 93 -1.61 10.99 13.58
N GLN A 94 -0.61 10.62 12.77
CA GLN A 94 -0.11 11.50 11.71
C GLN A 94 -1.19 11.82 10.67
N GLY A 95 -1.96 10.81 10.27
CA GLY A 95 -3.08 10.95 9.34
C GLY A 95 -4.14 11.92 9.84
N GLU A 96 -4.47 11.89 11.13
CA GLU A 96 -5.42 12.85 11.72
C GLU A 96 -4.87 14.29 11.67
N ALA A 97 -3.56 14.48 11.89
CA ALA A 97 -2.94 15.80 11.73
C ALA A 97 -2.96 16.29 10.27
N LEU A 98 -2.68 15.40 9.31
CA LEU A 98 -2.73 15.70 7.88
C LEU A 98 -4.16 16.01 7.41
N LYS A 99 -5.14 15.21 7.83
CA LYS A 99 -6.58 15.42 7.59
C LYS A 99 -7.02 16.80 8.06
N GLN A 100 -6.61 17.19 9.27
CA GLN A 100 -6.92 18.49 9.83
C GLN A 100 -6.28 19.62 9.02
N ALA A 101 -5.00 19.50 8.66
CA ALA A 101 -4.29 20.49 7.84
C ALA A 101 -4.89 20.62 6.44
N ALA A 102 -5.32 19.51 5.85
CA ALA A 102 -5.96 19.45 4.53
C ALA A 102 -7.40 19.99 4.52
N GLY A 103 -8.06 20.08 5.68
CA GLY A 103 -9.46 20.49 5.79
C GLY A 103 -10.44 19.52 5.11
N VAL A 104 -10.13 18.22 5.07
CA VAL A 104 -10.97 17.20 4.42
C VAL A 104 -11.65 16.29 5.43
N ASP A 105 -12.80 15.76 5.06
CA ASP A 105 -13.54 14.77 5.86
C ASP A 105 -13.23 13.36 5.35
N ILE A 106 -12.37 12.64 6.07
CA ILE A 106 -12.04 11.23 5.88
C ILE A 106 -12.10 10.51 7.23
N GLU A 107 -12.41 9.24 7.21
CA GLU A 107 -12.41 8.37 8.39
C GLU A 107 -11.09 7.60 8.46
N LEU A 108 -10.42 7.56 9.62
CA LEU A 108 -9.20 6.81 9.83
C LEU A 108 -9.40 5.79 10.96
N VAL A 109 -9.06 4.54 10.70
CA VAL A 109 -9.31 3.40 11.58
C VAL A 109 -8.02 2.66 11.86
N CYS A 110 -7.60 2.65 13.13
CA CYS A 110 -6.46 1.86 13.57
C CYS A 110 -6.89 0.41 13.78
N THR A 111 -6.52 -0.48 12.86
CA THR A 111 -6.89 -1.89 12.92
C THR A 111 -5.94 -2.78 12.11
N ASP A 112 -5.75 -4.02 12.54
CA ASP A 112 -5.25 -5.06 11.64
C ASP A 112 -6.35 -5.39 10.63
N ILE A 113 -6.03 -5.36 9.35
CA ILE A 113 -7.01 -5.68 8.29
C ILE A 113 -7.62 -7.06 8.46
N TYR A 114 -6.88 -8.01 9.01
CA TYR A 114 -7.35 -9.36 9.29
C TYR A 114 -8.35 -9.47 10.44
N GLU A 115 -8.40 -8.46 11.30
CA GLU A 115 -9.31 -8.39 12.44
C GLU A 115 -10.50 -7.44 12.19
N LEU A 116 -10.62 -6.93 10.95
CA LEU A 116 -11.69 -6.04 10.57
C LEU A 116 -13.05 -6.78 10.64
N GLY A 117 -13.94 -6.30 11.51
CA GLY A 117 -15.30 -6.81 11.67
C GLY A 117 -16.20 -6.54 10.46
N ASP A 118 -17.46 -6.94 10.56
CA ASP A 118 -18.46 -6.86 9.50
C ASP A 118 -19.08 -5.45 9.31
N HIS A 119 -18.71 -4.50 10.16
CA HIS A 119 -19.23 -3.13 10.14
C HIS A 119 -19.05 -2.42 8.79
N TYR A 120 -18.02 -2.79 8.02
CA TYR A 120 -17.68 -2.17 6.73
C TYR A 120 -18.08 -3.03 5.52
N ASP A 121 -18.84 -4.12 5.71
CA ASP A 121 -19.25 -5.01 4.64
C ASP A 121 -20.14 -4.31 3.62
N ASN A 122 -19.88 -4.57 2.32
CA ASN A 122 -20.63 -4.01 1.19
C ASN A 122 -20.73 -2.47 1.19
N GLN A 123 -19.70 -1.76 1.65
CA GLN A 123 -19.76 -0.30 1.75
C GLN A 123 -18.95 0.44 0.69
N PHE A 124 -18.00 -0.20 0.02
CA PHE A 124 -17.07 0.51 -0.84
C PHE A 124 -17.29 0.22 -2.33
N ASP A 125 -17.22 1.28 -3.14
CA ASP A 125 -17.20 1.20 -4.60
C ASP A 125 -15.79 0.91 -5.13
N LEU A 126 -14.75 1.28 -4.35
CA LEU A 126 -13.35 1.11 -4.68
C LEU A 126 -12.52 0.80 -3.43
N LEU A 127 -11.69 -0.21 -3.52
CA LEU A 127 -10.57 -0.43 -2.58
C LEU A 127 -9.28 -0.01 -3.28
N TYR A 128 -8.50 0.82 -2.61
CA TYR A 128 -7.24 1.33 -3.11
C TYR A 128 -6.08 0.77 -2.28
N ILE A 129 -5.15 0.13 -2.96
CA ILE A 129 -3.97 -0.52 -2.40
C ILE A 129 -2.77 0.06 -3.13
N THR A 130 -1.89 0.70 -2.40
CA THR A 130 -0.73 1.37 -3.00
C THR A 130 0.52 1.11 -2.19
N ILE A 131 1.57 1.22 -2.81
CA ILE A 131 3.00 1.03 -2.64
C ILE A 131 3.41 0.33 -1.33
N GLY A 132 3.88 -0.91 -1.48
CA GLY A 132 4.47 -1.68 -0.40
C GLY A 132 3.46 -2.39 0.51
N VAL A 133 2.17 -2.42 0.16
CA VAL A 133 1.16 -3.05 1.02
C VAL A 133 1.25 -4.57 1.01
N LEU A 134 1.31 -5.17 -0.19
CA LEU A 134 1.17 -6.63 -0.32
C LEU A 134 2.28 -7.39 0.41
N GLY A 135 3.49 -6.89 0.38
CA GLY A 135 4.62 -7.53 1.06
C GLY A 135 4.53 -7.55 2.59
N TRP A 136 3.68 -6.75 3.20
CA TRP A 136 3.44 -6.76 4.67
C TRP A 136 2.39 -7.79 5.09
N LEU A 137 1.72 -8.44 4.14
CA LEU A 137 0.59 -9.33 4.38
C LEU A 137 1.02 -10.80 4.34
N PRO A 138 0.97 -11.54 5.45
CA PRO A 138 1.40 -12.94 5.49
C PRO A 138 0.46 -13.92 4.79
N ASP A 139 -0.79 -13.53 4.49
CA ASP A 139 -1.84 -14.41 4.01
C ASP A 139 -2.74 -13.68 3.00
N LEU A 140 -2.38 -13.77 1.71
CA LEU A 140 -3.15 -13.14 0.62
C LEU A 140 -4.54 -13.75 0.45
N GLU A 141 -4.71 -15.04 0.69
CA GLU A 141 -6.01 -15.70 0.52
C GLU A 141 -7.05 -15.11 1.47
N THR A 142 -6.74 -15.07 2.77
CA THR A 142 -7.62 -14.41 3.75
C THR A 142 -7.77 -12.91 3.46
N PHE A 143 -6.71 -12.25 3.01
CA PHE A 143 -6.77 -10.83 2.67
C PHE A 143 -7.77 -10.56 1.55
N PHE A 144 -7.70 -11.27 0.42
CA PHE A 144 -8.62 -11.06 -0.69
C PHE A 144 -10.07 -11.46 -0.34
N ALA A 145 -10.28 -12.46 0.53
CA ALA A 145 -11.61 -12.78 1.06
C ALA A 145 -12.21 -11.57 1.83
N ILE A 146 -11.40 -10.86 2.62
CA ILE A 146 -11.83 -9.64 3.30
C ILE A 146 -12.16 -8.53 2.29
N LEU A 147 -11.34 -8.36 1.25
CA LEU A 147 -11.57 -7.33 0.23
C LEU A 147 -12.91 -7.53 -0.51
N VAL A 148 -13.25 -8.78 -0.86
CA VAL A 148 -14.57 -9.11 -1.44
C VAL A 148 -15.69 -8.67 -0.52
N ARG A 149 -15.60 -8.99 0.76
CA ARG A 149 -16.61 -8.64 1.76
C ARG A 149 -16.84 -7.13 1.89
N LEU A 150 -15.78 -6.33 1.80
CA LEU A 150 -15.85 -4.87 1.90
C LEU A 150 -16.49 -4.20 0.69
N LEU A 151 -16.37 -4.81 -0.48
CA LEU A 151 -16.86 -4.26 -1.73
C LEU A 151 -18.38 -4.40 -1.88
N LYS A 152 -18.99 -3.36 -2.43
CA LYS A 152 -20.33 -3.47 -3.00
C LYS A 152 -20.34 -4.42 -4.20
N PRO A 153 -21.49 -5.02 -4.56
CA PRO A 153 -21.62 -5.72 -5.83
C PRO A 153 -21.12 -4.87 -6.99
N GLY A 154 -20.20 -5.41 -7.79
CA GLY A 154 -19.57 -4.70 -8.90
C GLY A 154 -18.53 -3.64 -8.51
N GLY A 155 -18.17 -3.56 -7.23
CA GLY A 155 -17.07 -2.72 -6.75
C GLY A 155 -15.72 -3.15 -7.31
N GLN A 156 -14.71 -2.30 -7.20
CA GLN A 156 -13.41 -2.50 -7.83
C GLN A 156 -12.29 -2.48 -6.79
N ILE A 157 -11.20 -3.18 -7.10
CA ILE A 157 -9.90 -3.03 -6.44
C ILE A 157 -8.96 -2.34 -7.42
N LEU A 158 -8.25 -1.31 -6.98
CA LEU A 158 -7.08 -0.75 -7.64
C LEU A 158 -5.85 -1.11 -6.82
N ILE A 159 -4.93 -1.83 -7.43
CA ILE A 159 -3.59 -2.10 -6.87
C ILE A 159 -2.58 -1.34 -7.72
N TYR A 160 -1.72 -0.53 -7.07
CA TYR A 160 -0.56 0.09 -7.66
C TYR A 160 0.63 -0.17 -6.77
N GLU A 161 1.50 -1.09 -7.18
CA GLU A 161 2.45 -1.74 -6.30
C GLU A 161 3.81 -1.95 -6.97
N SER A 162 4.87 -2.07 -6.17
CA SER A 162 6.18 -2.48 -6.64
C SER A 162 6.12 -3.86 -7.29
N HIS A 163 6.84 -4.04 -8.39
CA HIS A 163 6.81 -5.32 -9.10
C HIS A 163 7.56 -6.39 -8.29
N PRO A 164 6.98 -7.60 -8.11
CA PRO A 164 7.61 -8.63 -7.29
C PRO A 164 8.94 -9.16 -7.83
N VAL A 165 9.27 -8.90 -9.09
CA VAL A 165 10.59 -9.21 -9.63
C VAL A 165 11.71 -8.44 -8.93
N LEU A 166 11.41 -7.30 -8.31
CA LEU A 166 12.40 -6.49 -7.59
C LEU A 166 12.97 -7.22 -6.38
N GLU A 167 12.21 -8.16 -5.80
CA GLU A 167 12.70 -8.98 -4.68
C GLU A 167 13.85 -9.93 -5.07
N LEU A 168 14.13 -10.10 -6.37
CA LEU A 168 15.33 -10.84 -6.83
C LEU A 168 16.63 -10.10 -6.55
N PHE A 169 16.58 -8.78 -6.36
CA PHE A 169 17.75 -7.91 -6.26
C PHE A 169 17.89 -7.35 -4.87
N GLU A 170 19.12 -7.17 -4.44
CA GLU A 170 19.48 -6.41 -3.24
C GLU A 170 20.05 -5.06 -3.67
N GLU A 171 19.93 -4.05 -2.84
CA GLU A 171 20.33 -2.68 -3.17
C GLU A 171 21.80 -2.58 -3.61
N ASP A 172 22.66 -3.35 -3.00
CA ASP A 172 24.10 -3.39 -3.31
C ASP A 172 24.49 -4.39 -4.41
N SER A 173 23.50 -5.09 -5.00
CA SER A 173 23.77 -6.17 -5.98
C SER A 173 24.20 -5.67 -7.35
N GLY A 174 24.09 -4.36 -7.63
CA GLY A 174 24.37 -3.80 -8.95
C GLY A 174 23.51 -4.42 -10.07
N GLY A 175 22.32 -4.92 -9.74
CA GLY A 175 21.43 -5.61 -10.69
C GLY A 175 21.70 -7.11 -10.84
N THR A 176 22.56 -7.70 -10.01
CA THR A 176 22.76 -9.15 -9.98
C THR A 176 21.67 -9.81 -9.15
N ILE A 177 21.08 -10.91 -9.65
CA ILE A 177 20.09 -11.71 -8.92
C ILE A 177 20.75 -12.33 -7.68
N ARG A 178 20.18 -12.07 -6.50
CA ARG A 178 20.62 -12.57 -5.20
C ARG A 178 19.61 -13.49 -4.53
N ASN A 179 18.32 -13.28 -4.78
CA ASN A 179 17.24 -13.97 -4.10
C ASN A 179 16.46 -14.91 -5.04
N ASP A 180 15.75 -15.87 -4.46
CA ASP A 180 14.91 -16.81 -5.19
C ASP A 180 13.49 -16.24 -5.36
N TYR A 181 13.04 -16.08 -6.60
CA TYR A 181 11.66 -15.64 -6.94
C TYR A 181 10.57 -16.58 -6.38
N PHE A 182 10.91 -17.81 -6.09
CA PHE A 182 9.99 -18.81 -5.55
C PHE A 182 10.11 -18.98 -4.03
N ASN A 183 10.85 -18.09 -3.36
CA ASN A 183 10.94 -18.08 -1.91
C ASN A 183 9.58 -17.89 -1.27
N LYS A 184 9.19 -18.81 -0.38
CA LYS A 184 7.92 -18.75 0.37
C LYS A 184 8.12 -18.41 1.86
N LYS A 185 9.36 -18.21 2.28
CA LYS A 185 9.66 -17.80 3.65
C LYS A 185 9.62 -16.28 3.72
N PRO A 186 9.16 -15.70 4.83
CA PRO A 186 9.26 -14.27 5.01
C PRO A 186 10.75 -13.86 5.05
N TYR A 187 11.06 -12.73 4.46
CA TYR A 187 12.29 -12.03 4.73
C TYR A 187 12.21 -11.45 6.14
N PHE A 188 13.25 -11.67 6.91
CA PHE A 188 13.36 -11.19 8.28
C PHE A 188 14.49 -10.17 8.37
N GLU A 189 14.16 -8.98 8.84
CA GLU A 189 15.12 -7.92 9.10
C GLU A 189 15.10 -7.61 10.60
N GLU A 190 16.24 -7.75 11.26
CA GLU A 190 16.38 -7.46 12.68
C GLU A 190 16.50 -5.96 12.92
N GLU A 191 17.23 -5.29 12.04
CA GLU A 191 17.39 -3.83 11.99
C GLU A 191 17.40 -3.38 10.54
N VAL A 192 16.85 -2.21 10.26
CA VAL A 192 16.82 -1.66 8.89
C VAL A 192 17.03 -0.14 8.93
N SER A 193 17.71 0.39 7.91
CA SER A 193 17.80 1.82 7.71
C SER A 193 16.46 2.36 7.18
N ASP A 194 16.03 3.51 7.71
CA ASP A 194 14.80 4.15 7.23
C ASP A 194 14.98 4.72 5.82
N TYR A 195 14.03 4.45 4.93
CA TYR A 195 14.10 4.83 3.52
C TYR A 195 13.96 6.35 3.25
N PHE A 196 13.44 7.14 4.20
CA PHE A 196 13.44 8.60 4.14
C PHE A 196 14.62 9.22 4.89
N ASN A 197 15.21 8.50 5.82
CA ASN A 197 16.34 8.96 6.62
C ASN A 197 17.35 7.82 6.80
N PRO A 198 18.23 7.56 5.82
CA PRO A 198 19.18 6.43 5.87
C PRO A 198 20.13 6.45 7.08
N GLU A 199 20.27 7.58 7.78
CA GLU A 199 21.03 7.67 9.03
C GLU A 199 20.27 7.12 10.25
N ALA A 200 18.96 6.98 10.14
CA ALA A 200 18.12 6.43 11.21
C ALA A 200 18.01 4.91 11.06
N VAL A 201 18.29 4.20 12.15
CA VAL A 201 18.15 2.75 12.24
C VAL A 201 16.89 2.43 13.01
N ILE A 202 15.99 1.68 12.38
CA ILE A 202 14.82 1.07 12.99
C ILE A 202 15.27 -0.23 13.64
N LYS A 203 15.06 -0.37 14.94
CA LYS A 203 15.56 -1.49 15.75
C LYS A 203 14.54 -2.59 15.99
N SER A 204 13.27 -2.30 15.74
CA SER A 204 12.23 -3.30 15.83
C SER A 204 12.23 -4.19 14.59
N PRO A 205 12.18 -5.52 14.78
CA PRO A 205 12.25 -6.46 13.67
C PRO A 205 11.01 -6.37 12.77
N SER A 206 11.22 -6.62 11.48
CA SER A 206 10.16 -6.69 10.48
C SER A 206 10.13 -8.00 9.73
N TYR A 207 8.98 -8.29 9.14
CA TYR A 207 8.75 -9.46 8.30
C TYR A 207 8.10 -9.02 7.01
N TRP A 208 8.77 -9.28 5.87
CA TRP A 208 8.30 -9.00 4.53
C TRP A 208 8.04 -10.31 3.79
N PHE A 209 6.93 -10.38 3.05
CA PHE A 209 6.48 -11.58 2.34
C PHE A 209 6.59 -11.36 0.84
N HIS A 210 7.23 -12.30 0.15
CA HIS A 210 7.29 -12.27 -1.30
C HIS A 210 6.02 -12.90 -1.89
N HIS A 211 5.23 -12.09 -2.60
CA HIS A 211 4.06 -12.54 -3.35
C HIS A 211 4.31 -12.32 -4.84
N ARG A 212 4.40 -13.40 -5.59
CA ARG A 212 4.56 -13.35 -7.05
C ARG A 212 3.28 -12.83 -7.71
N LEU A 213 3.37 -12.32 -8.94
CA LEU A 213 2.17 -12.00 -9.72
C LEU A 213 1.20 -13.18 -9.81
N ALA A 214 1.72 -14.41 -9.91
CA ALA A 214 0.89 -15.62 -9.92
C ALA A 214 0.09 -15.82 -8.62
N ASP A 215 0.64 -15.43 -7.47
CA ASP A 215 -0.05 -15.52 -6.18
C ASP A 215 -1.15 -14.44 -6.10
N ILE A 216 -0.87 -13.22 -6.56
CA ILE A 216 -1.81 -12.11 -6.60
C ILE A 216 -2.98 -12.42 -7.55
N PHE A 217 -2.67 -12.81 -8.79
CA PHE A 217 -3.70 -13.15 -9.80
C PHE A 217 -4.49 -14.40 -9.39
N GLY A 218 -3.82 -15.41 -8.82
CA GLY A 218 -4.47 -16.61 -8.31
C GLY A 218 -5.51 -16.28 -7.24
N SER A 219 -5.16 -15.43 -6.28
CA SER A 219 -6.10 -14.99 -5.23
C SER A 219 -7.27 -14.19 -5.80
N LEU A 220 -7.03 -13.28 -6.77
CA LEU A 220 -8.11 -12.56 -7.44
C LEU A 220 -9.08 -13.50 -8.16
N ILE A 221 -8.55 -14.49 -8.89
CA ILE A 221 -9.37 -15.47 -9.63
C ILE A 221 -10.17 -16.36 -8.65
N THR A 222 -9.54 -16.83 -7.56
CA THR A 222 -10.19 -17.65 -6.54
C THR A 222 -11.39 -16.94 -5.89
N HIS A 223 -11.30 -15.60 -5.79
CA HIS A 223 -12.33 -14.76 -5.19
C HIS A 223 -13.26 -14.09 -6.21
N ASP A 224 -13.39 -14.64 -7.42
CA ASP A 224 -14.32 -14.19 -8.47
C ASP A 224 -14.12 -12.74 -8.92
N PHE A 225 -12.88 -12.24 -8.89
CA PHE A 225 -12.55 -10.96 -9.51
C PHE A 225 -12.29 -11.12 -11.01
N ASN A 226 -12.88 -10.21 -11.79
CA ASN A 226 -12.54 -10.03 -13.19
C ASN A 226 -11.47 -8.94 -13.34
N ILE A 227 -10.27 -9.31 -13.77
CA ILE A 227 -9.19 -8.34 -14.04
C ILE A 227 -9.56 -7.60 -15.32
N ILE A 228 -9.71 -6.27 -15.23
CA ILE A 228 -10.11 -5.39 -16.31
C ILE A 228 -9.01 -4.43 -16.77
N HIS A 229 -7.93 -4.33 -16.01
CA HIS A 229 -6.73 -3.59 -16.34
C HIS A 229 -5.52 -4.26 -15.69
N PHE A 230 -4.42 -4.37 -16.41
CA PHE A 230 -3.08 -4.68 -15.91
C PHE A 230 -2.05 -4.01 -16.80
N ASP A 231 -1.08 -3.35 -16.20
CA ASP A 231 0.04 -2.71 -16.90
C ASP A 231 1.29 -2.74 -16.02
N GLU A 232 2.46 -2.77 -16.64
CA GLU A 232 3.78 -2.78 -15.99
C GLU A 232 4.56 -1.54 -16.40
N TYR A 233 5.39 -1.01 -15.50
CA TYR A 233 6.11 0.24 -15.71
C TYR A 233 7.58 0.11 -15.36
N ALA A 234 8.42 0.88 -16.08
CA ALA A 234 9.86 0.92 -15.89
C ALA A 234 10.33 1.93 -14.81
N HIS A 235 9.42 2.75 -14.25
CA HIS A 235 9.78 3.70 -13.20
C HIS A 235 9.59 3.11 -11.79
N ASP A 236 10.51 3.44 -10.90
CA ASP A 236 10.43 3.06 -9.48
C ASP A 236 9.50 4.01 -8.73
N ILE A 237 8.51 3.44 -8.03
CA ILE A 237 7.56 4.17 -7.20
C ILE A 237 7.91 4.11 -5.71
N SER A 238 8.83 3.22 -5.32
CA SER A 238 9.19 2.95 -3.94
C SER A 238 10.48 3.63 -3.48
N ASN A 239 11.31 4.06 -4.42
CA ASN A 239 12.70 4.48 -4.25
C ASN A 239 13.65 3.38 -3.72
N ARG A 240 13.19 2.15 -3.53
CA ARG A 240 14.01 1.02 -3.06
C ARG A 240 14.93 0.46 -4.13
N ALA A 241 14.54 0.59 -5.39
CA ALA A 241 15.23 -0.03 -6.51
C ALA A 241 15.69 1.01 -7.56
N ALA A 242 15.93 2.26 -7.15
CA ALA A 242 16.40 3.33 -8.03
C ALA A 242 17.65 2.93 -8.82
N PHE A 243 18.55 2.11 -8.24
CA PHE A 243 19.74 1.58 -8.90
C PHE A 243 19.45 0.69 -10.12
N LEU A 244 18.25 0.10 -10.22
CA LEU A 244 17.81 -0.69 -11.38
C LEU A 244 17.17 0.19 -12.45
N SER A 245 16.45 1.24 -12.08
CA SER A 245 15.75 2.12 -13.02
C SER A 245 16.71 2.91 -13.94
N GLU A 246 17.96 3.10 -13.52
CA GLU A 246 19.00 3.78 -14.27
C GLU A 246 19.77 2.87 -15.26
N GLN A 247 19.48 1.57 -15.25
CA GLN A 247 20.14 0.60 -16.12
C GLN A 247 19.52 0.58 -17.52
N GLU A 248 20.34 0.31 -18.55
CA GLU A 248 19.88 0.17 -19.94
C GLU A 248 18.83 -0.96 -20.09
N ASN A 249 18.96 -2.04 -19.31
CA ASN A 249 18.05 -3.18 -19.28
C ASN A 249 17.29 -3.21 -17.95
N CYS A 250 16.37 -2.27 -17.77
CA CYS A 250 15.55 -2.17 -16.55
C CYS A 250 14.47 -3.28 -16.53
N PRO A 251 14.32 -4.02 -15.41
CA PRO A 251 13.17 -4.91 -15.23
C PRO A 251 11.89 -4.10 -15.03
N PRO A 252 10.70 -4.70 -15.06
CA PRO A 252 9.48 -4.01 -14.63
C PRO A 252 9.62 -3.60 -13.15
N MET A 253 9.44 -2.30 -12.88
CA MET A 253 9.68 -1.70 -11.57
C MET A 253 8.40 -1.66 -10.72
N CYS A 254 7.27 -1.42 -11.34
CA CYS A 254 5.97 -1.43 -10.68
C CYS A 254 4.89 -1.89 -11.64
N PHE A 255 3.72 -2.19 -11.10
CA PHE A 255 2.55 -2.59 -11.88
C PHE A 255 1.30 -1.91 -11.35
N SER A 256 0.32 -1.76 -12.24
CA SER A 256 -1.05 -1.38 -11.86
C SER A 256 -2.03 -2.46 -12.28
N LEU A 257 -3.04 -2.69 -11.45
CA LEU A 257 -4.08 -3.67 -11.68
C LEU A 257 -5.43 -3.10 -11.24
N ILE A 258 -6.45 -3.23 -12.08
CA ILE A 258 -7.84 -3.02 -11.66
C ILE A 258 -8.59 -4.33 -11.84
N ALA A 259 -9.24 -4.78 -10.77
CA ALA A 259 -10.11 -5.93 -10.79
C ALA A 259 -11.51 -5.56 -10.27
N LYS A 260 -12.54 -6.14 -10.87
CA LYS A 260 -13.93 -5.90 -10.55
C LYS A 260 -14.52 -7.12 -9.87
N ASN A 261 -15.16 -6.91 -8.71
CA ASN A 261 -15.95 -7.94 -8.05
C ASN A 261 -17.14 -8.34 -8.93
N THR A 262 -17.31 -9.65 -9.18
CA THR A 262 -18.40 -10.19 -10.00
C THR A 262 -19.54 -10.78 -9.18
N GLN A 263 -19.40 -10.77 -7.84
CA GLN A 263 -20.46 -11.22 -6.91
C GLN A 263 -21.48 -10.12 -6.65
#